data_0d1ba34182e15d70d77a75573dd7f00c
#
_entry.id   0d1ba34182e15d70d77a75573dd7f00c
#
_cell.length_a   1.000
_cell.length_b   1.000
_cell.length_c   1.000
_cell.angle_alpha   90.00
_cell.angle_beta   90.00
_cell.angle_gamma   90.00
#
_symmetry.space_group_name_H-M   'P 1'
#
loop_
_entity.id
_entity.type
_entity.pdbx_description
1 polymer ?
#
loop_
_entity_poly.entity_id
_entity_poly.type
_entity_poly.pdbx_seq_one_letter_code
_entity_poly.pdbx_strand_id
1 'polypeptide(L)'
;KKILKQAEDMGYTFLVGPECEFFLFQTDEEGKPTTKTHEMAGYFDVSPIDMAENVRRDIVLNLEEMGFVIDASHHEIAPAQHEIDLQYADALSTADNIMTFKMAVKTIARRHGLHATFMPKPKAGVNGSGMHINMSLADKDNRNVFVDEADPLGLSRVAYQFMAGILNHIKEITVLTNPLVNSYKRLVPGYDAPIYIAWSAASNRSPLIRIPSSRGSNTRIELRCPDSAVNPYLALAACLGAGLDGIRNQMEPPVSVDDNIYTMTEEERRQRGIQWLPETLGEALELYAGSNFVRELLGDHIFYKYFEAKNAEWKKFRAEVTDWE
;
A
#
# COMPACT_ATOMS: atom_id res chain seq x y z
N LYS A 1 -13.98 -11.77 -4.85
CA LYS A 1 -14.77 -12.93 -4.40
C LYS A 1 -14.11 -14.27 -4.76
N LYS A 2 -13.60 -14.50 -6.02
CA LYS A 2 -12.93 -15.76 -6.42
C LYS A 2 -11.80 -16.13 -5.46
N ILE A 3 -10.89 -15.22 -5.16
CA ILE A 3 -9.72 -15.48 -4.30
C ILE A 3 -10.13 -15.62 -2.82
N LEU A 4 -11.12 -14.85 -2.36
CA LEU A 4 -11.68 -15.03 -1.02
C LEU A 4 -12.28 -16.43 -0.84
N LYS A 5 -12.94 -16.96 -1.87
CA LYS A 5 -13.43 -18.35 -1.83
C LYS A 5 -12.29 -19.36 -1.73
N GLN A 6 -11.16 -19.12 -2.40
CA GLN A 6 -9.98 -20.00 -2.25
C GLN A 6 -9.40 -19.95 -0.82
N ALA A 7 -9.40 -18.79 -0.17
CA ALA A 7 -8.98 -18.68 1.23
C ALA A 7 -9.95 -19.45 2.15
N GLU A 8 -11.25 -19.27 1.95
CA GLU A 8 -12.30 -19.98 2.69
C GLU A 8 -12.19 -21.50 2.54
N ASP A 9 -11.95 -22.00 1.32
CA ASP A 9 -11.74 -23.42 1.03
C ASP A 9 -10.49 -24.00 1.73
N MET A 10 -9.51 -23.12 2.04
CA MET A 10 -8.34 -23.46 2.87
C MET A 10 -8.57 -23.25 4.38
N GLY A 11 -9.76 -22.81 4.78
CA GLY A 11 -10.13 -22.58 6.18
C GLY A 11 -9.73 -21.21 6.72
N TYR A 12 -9.47 -20.20 5.83
CA TYR A 12 -9.00 -18.89 6.22
C TYR A 12 -9.98 -17.76 5.87
N THR A 13 -10.07 -16.78 6.76
CA THR A 13 -10.63 -15.45 6.51
C THR A 13 -9.48 -14.46 6.37
N PHE A 14 -9.50 -13.64 5.32
CA PHE A 14 -8.49 -12.62 5.09
C PHE A 14 -8.90 -11.30 5.73
N LEU A 15 -8.10 -10.83 6.68
CA LEU A 15 -8.29 -9.58 7.41
C LEU A 15 -7.27 -8.54 6.95
N VAL A 16 -7.73 -7.30 6.77
CA VAL A 16 -6.93 -6.21 6.21
C VAL A 16 -7.19 -4.91 6.95
N GLY A 17 -6.12 -4.21 7.36
CA GLY A 17 -6.12 -2.86 7.91
C GLY A 17 -5.31 -1.93 6.99
N PRO A 18 -5.94 -1.00 6.26
CA PRO A 18 -5.25 -0.07 5.40
C PRO A 18 -4.85 1.20 6.15
N GLU A 19 -3.66 1.71 5.85
CA GLU A 19 -3.16 3.03 6.24
C GLU A 19 -3.21 3.92 5.00
N CYS A 20 -4.12 4.90 4.96
CA CYS A 20 -4.38 5.67 3.74
C CYS A 20 -3.82 7.08 3.83
N GLU A 21 -2.72 7.33 3.12
CA GLU A 21 -2.12 8.66 3.00
C GLU A 21 -2.74 9.48 1.85
N PHE A 22 -2.82 10.80 2.06
CA PHE A 22 -3.34 11.75 1.08
C PHE A 22 -2.81 13.15 1.33
N PHE A 23 -2.91 14.03 0.32
CA PHE A 23 -2.56 15.44 0.45
C PHE A 23 -3.81 16.33 0.44
N LEU A 24 -3.74 17.44 1.19
CA LEU A 24 -4.70 18.52 1.19
C LEU A 24 -4.04 19.80 0.64
N PHE A 25 -4.32 20.16 -0.60
CA PHE A 25 -3.79 21.37 -1.24
C PHE A 25 -4.80 22.50 -1.26
N GLN A 26 -4.30 23.72 -1.37
CA GLN A 26 -5.13 24.87 -1.65
C GLN A 26 -5.73 24.77 -3.06
N THR A 27 -6.93 25.34 -3.25
CA THR A 27 -7.48 25.62 -4.57
C THR A 27 -7.08 27.03 -5.01
N ASP A 28 -7.15 27.30 -6.31
CA ASP A 28 -7.05 28.66 -6.83
C ASP A 28 -8.37 29.45 -6.62
N GLU A 29 -8.39 30.70 -7.08
CA GLU A 29 -9.55 31.59 -6.96
C GLU A 29 -10.79 31.08 -7.70
N GLU A 30 -10.61 30.24 -8.71
CA GLU A 30 -11.69 29.55 -9.44
C GLU A 30 -12.08 28.19 -8.84
N GLY A 31 -11.45 27.80 -7.73
CA GLY A 31 -11.68 26.51 -7.06
C GLY A 31 -11.02 25.32 -7.75
N LYS A 32 -10.04 25.53 -8.66
CA LYS A 32 -9.29 24.47 -9.32
C LYS A 32 -8.18 23.93 -8.41
N PRO A 33 -7.80 22.66 -8.55
CA PRO A 33 -6.70 22.06 -7.80
C PRO A 33 -5.36 22.74 -8.05
N THR A 34 -4.58 22.95 -6.98
CA THR A 34 -3.18 23.38 -7.05
C THR A 34 -2.29 22.40 -6.30
N THR A 35 -0.97 22.61 -6.32
CA THR A 35 0.01 21.92 -5.45
C THR A 35 0.55 22.85 -4.35
N LYS A 36 -0.17 23.95 -4.06
CA LYS A 36 0.18 24.88 -2.99
C LYS A 36 -0.20 24.29 -1.65
N THR A 37 0.77 24.19 -0.75
CA THR A 37 0.54 23.78 0.64
C THR A 37 0.07 24.98 1.44
N HIS A 38 -0.80 24.75 2.41
CA HIS A 38 -1.31 25.80 3.31
C HIS A 38 -0.52 25.90 4.62
N GLU A 39 0.42 24.94 4.83
CA GLU A 39 1.27 24.84 6.02
C GLU A 39 2.59 24.14 5.67
N MET A 40 3.48 24.01 6.66
CA MET A 40 4.80 23.37 6.57
C MET A 40 5.04 22.38 7.72
N ALA A 41 3.96 21.77 8.24
CA ALA A 41 4.03 20.76 9.27
C ALA A 41 4.71 19.47 8.75
N GLY A 42 5.17 18.66 9.67
CA GLY A 42 5.80 17.36 9.43
C GLY A 42 5.16 16.25 10.26
N TYR A 43 5.86 15.14 10.36
CA TYR A 43 5.38 13.92 10.98
C TYR A 43 4.94 14.10 12.44
N PHE A 44 3.65 13.82 12.71
CA PHE A 44 3.00 13.97 14.02
C PHE A 44 2.96 15.40 14.57
N ASP A 45 3.20 16.42 13.74
CA ASP A 45 2.93 17.79 14.17
C ASP A 45 1.43 18.01 14.43
N VAL A 46 1.14 18.89 15.36
CA VAL A 46 -0.21 19.25 15.80
C VAL A 46 -0.46 20.75 15.65
N SER A 47 -1.69 21.20 15.84
CA SER A 47 -2.05 22.61 15.88
C SER A 47 -1.16 23.38 16.88
N PRO A 48 -0.71 24.62 16.56
CA PRO A 48 -1.10 25.44 15.42
C PRO A 48 -0.26 25.23 14.14
N ILE A 49 0.74 24.32 14.13
CA ILE A 49 1.61 24.07 12.97
C ILE A 49 0.82 23.30 11.89
N ASP A 50 0.14 22.21 12.27
CA ASP A 50 -0.83 21.52 11.42
C ASP A 50 -2.12 22.34 11.29
N MET A 51 -2.21 23.11 10.22
CA MET A 51 -3.38 23.96 9.95
C MET A 51 -4.58 23.19 9.39
N ALA A 52 -4.41 21.93 8.99
CA ALA A 52 -5.49 21.08 8.48
C ALA A 52 -6.04 20.09 9.53
N GLU A 53 -5.59 20.18 10.78
CA GLU A 53 -6.09 19.32 11.87
C GLU A 53 -7.62 19.35 11.96
N ASN A 54 -8.25 20.51 11.83
CA ASN A 54 -9.71 20.67 11.86
C ASN A 54 -10.38 19.94 10.68
N VAL A 55 -9.79 19.98 9.49
CA VAL A 55 -10.32 19.28 8.31
C VAL A 55 -10.22 17.78 8.50
N ARG A 56 -9.06 17.30 8.99
CA ARG A 56 -8.85 15.88 9.28
C ARG A 56 -9.80 15.38 10.37
N ARG A 57 -10.03 16.18 11.43
CA ARG A 57 -11.02 15.88 12.49
C ARG A 57 -12.43 15.77 11.90
N ASP A 58 -12.86 16.72 11.05
CA ASP A 58 -14.18 16.65 10.44
C ASP A 58 -14.34 15.44 9.53
N ILE A 59 -13.27 15.02 8.84
CA ILE A 59 -13.25 13.77 8.06
C ILE A 59 -13.48 12.58 8.99
N VAL A 60 -12.73 12.47 10.08
CA VAL A 60 -12.84 11.38 11.05
C VAL A 60 -14.25 11.31 11.63
N LEU A 61 -14.80 12.43 12.16
CA LEU A 61 -16.13 12.44 12.76
C LEU A 61 -17.23 12.03 11.77
N ASN A 62 -17.17 12.49 10.52
CA ASN A 62 -18.12 12.07 9.49
C ASN A 62 -17.99 10.57 9.15
N LEU A 63 -16.78 10.04 9.10
CA LEU A 63 -16.56 8.61 8.88
C LEU A 63 -17.10 7.77 10.04
N GLU A 64 -16.88 8.20 11.30
CA GLU A 64 -17.43 7.53 12.47
C GLU A 64 -18.97 7.52 12.47
N GLU A 65 -19.61 8.65 12.07
CA GLU A 65 -21.06 8.70 11.90
C GLU A 65 -21.57 7.74 10.80
N MET A 66 -20.72 7.44 9.80
CA MET A 66 -21.01 6.45 8.76
C MET A 66 -20.74 5.00 9.21
N GLY A 67 -20.27 4.80 10.44
CA GLY A 67 -20.01 3.48 11.02
C GLY A 67 -18.57 2.97 10.82
N PHE A 68 -17.65 3.83 10.38
CA PHE A 68 -16.23 3.47 10.35
C PHE A 68 -15.64 3.47 11.76
N VAL A 69 -14.67 2.59 11.98
CA VAL A 69 -13.80 2.65 13.15
C VAL A 69 -12.43 3.13 12.69
N ILE A 70 -11.94 4.19 13.31
CA ILE A 70 -10.66 4.82 12.98
C ILE A 70 -9.64 4.45 14.04
N ASP A 71 -8.51 3.89 13.63
CA ASP A 71 -7.43 3.50 14.53
C ASP A 71 -6.45 4.66 14.79
N ALA A 72 -6.13 5.45 13.76
CA ALA A 72 -5.25 6.62 13.89
C ALA A 72 -5.60 7.72 12.87
N SER A 73 -5.20 8.96 13.20
CA SER A 73 -5.31 10.13 12.32
C SER A 73 -4.24 11.13 12.70
N HIS A 74 -3.29 11.38 11.79
CA HIS A 74 -2.15 12.26 12.05
C HIS A 74 -1.65 12.99 10.80
N HIS A 75 -0.79 14.00 11.01
CA HIS A 75 -0.03 14.63 9.94
C HIS A 75 1.15 13.75 9.54
N GLU A 76 1.43 13.65 8.24
CA GLU A 76 2.52 12.88 7.66
C GLU A 76 3.78 13.72 7.44
N ILE A 77 4.84 13.11 6.85
CA ILE A 77 6.18 13.72 6.73
C ILE A 77 6.15 14.94 5.82
N ALA A 78 5.45 14.86 4.68
CA ALA A 78 5.43 15.97 3.73
C ALA A 78 4.45 17.07 4.14
N PRO A 79 4.76 18.35 3.87
CA PRO A 79 3.80 19.44 4.08
C PRO A 79 2.47 19.16 3.40
N ALA A 80 1.37 19.38 4.12
CA ALA A 80 -0.01 19.11 3.71
C ALA A 80 -0.33 17.63 3.46
N GLN A 81 0.48 16.72 3.94
CA GLN A 81 0.25 15.27 3.87
C GLN A 81 -0.36 14.76 5.19
N HIS A 82 -1.39 13.93 5.06
CA HIS A 82 -2.17 13.39 6.17
C HIS A 82 -2.36 11.89 5.99
N GLU A 83 -2.57 11.20 7.11
CA GLU A 83 -2.90 9.79 7.15
C GLU A 83 -4.10 9.55 8.06
N ILE A 84 -4.98 8.65 7.64
CA ILE A 84 -6.07 8.13 8.45
C ILE A 84 -6.11 6.62 8.28
N ASP A 85 -5.98 5.91 9.40
CA ASP A 85 -5.92 4.46 9.46
C ASP A 85 -7.29 3.91 9.81
N LEU A 86 -7.78 3.03 8.97
CA LEU A 86 -9.04 2.33 9.21
C LEU A 86 -8.78 1.04 9.97
N GLN A 87 -9.61 0.77 10.97
CA GLN A 87 -9.57 -0.51 11.67
C GLN A 87 -9.68 -1.67 10.69
N TYR A 88 -8.94 -2.75 10.94
CA TYR A 88 -8.97 -3.94 10.11
C TYR A 88 -10.37 -4.58 10.07
N ALA A 89 -10.73 -5.10 8.91
CA ALA A 89 -11.96 -5.85 8.68
C ALA A 89 -11.71 -6.97 7.66
N ASP A 90 -12.74 -7.72 7.30
CA ASP A 90 -12.63 -8.62 6.17
C ASP A 90 -12.31 -7.85 4.88
N ALA A 91 -11.57 -8.49 3.99
CA ALA A 91 -11.00 -7.80 2.83
C ALA A 91 -12.03 -7.19 1.87
N LEU A 92 -13.25 -7.73 1.78
CA LEU A 92 -14.28 -7.14 0.91
C LEU A 92 -14.85 -5.88 1.53
N SER A 93 -15.21 -5.92 2.80
CA SER A 93 -15.64 -4.75 3.57
C SER A 93 -14.57 -3.67 3.58
N THR A 94 -13.29 -4.05 3.77
CA THR A 94 -12.17 -3.11 3.72
C THR A 94 -12.05 -2.44 2.34
N ALA A 95 -12.20 -3.20 1.24
CA ALA A 95 -12.16 -2.62 -0.10
C ALA A 95 -13.31 -1.60 -0.33
N ASP A 96 -14.53 -1.93 0.11
CA ASP A 96 -15.69 -1.04 0.05
C ASP A 96 -15.45 0.23 0.91
N ASN A 97 -14.88 0.05 2.11
CA ASN A 97 -14.54 1.14 3.02
C ASN A 97 -13.51 2.09 2.42
N ILE A 98 -12.45 1.58 1.79
CA ILE A 98 -11.43 2.41 1.11
C ILE A 98 -12.07 3.27 0.02
N MET A 99 -13.00 2.73 -0.77
CA MET A 99 -13.69 3.51 -1.82
C MET A 99 -14.56 4.61 -1.22
N THR A 100 -15.32 4.30 -0.17
CA THR A 100 -16.15 5.26 0.55
C THR A 100 -15.31 6.32 1.24
N PHE A 101 -14.23 5.92 1.92
CA PHE A 101 -13.25 6.80 2.54
C PHE A 101 -12.71 7.86 1.56
N LYS A 102 -12.22 7.42 0.39
CA LYS A 102 -11.69 8.36 -0.62
C LYS A 102 -12.73 9.39 -1.08
N MET A 103 -13.99 8.97 -1.19
CA MET A 103 -15.07 9.88 -1.55
C MET A 103 -15.38 10.88 -0.43
N ALA A 104 -15.46 10.40 0.82
CA ALA A 104 -15.70 11.24 1.99
C ALA A 104 -14.61 12.29 2.17
N VAL A 105 -13.33 11.86 2.15
CA VAL A 105 -12.17 12.76 2.26
C VAL A 105 -12.22 13.89 1.22
N LYS A 106 -12.43 13.56 -0.06
CA LYS A 106 -12.52 14.56 -1.14
C LYS A 106 -13.70 15.51 -0.95
N THR A 107 -14.84 14.98 -0.51
CA THR A 107 -16.06 15.78 -0.33
C THR A 107 -15.91 16.77 0.84
N ILE A 108 -15.36 16.30 1.96
CA ILE A 108 -15.20 17.12 3.16
C ILE A 108 -14.09 18.14 2.95
N ALA A 109 -12.94 17.76 2.40
CA ALA A 109 -11.88 18.69 2.06
C ALA A 109 -12.38 19.85 1.19
N ARG A 110 -13.22 19.56 0.18
CA ARG A 110 -13.81 20.58 -0.69
C ARG A 110 -14.72 21.57 0.09
N ARG A 111 -15.45 21.12 1.11
CA ARG A 111 -16.25 22.01 1.99
C ARG A 111 -15.37 22.99 2.75
N HIS A 112 -14.13 22.62 3.04
CA HIS A 112 -13.12 23.47 3.67
C HIS A 112 -12.27 24.28 2.68
N GLY A 113 -12.64 24.30 1.39
CA GLY A 113 -11.89 25.03 0.36
C GLY A 113 -10.55 24.39 -0.03
N LEU A 114 -10.37 23.09 0.28
CA LEU A 114 -9.17 22.35 -0.03
C LEU A 114 -9.42 21.29 -1.11
N HIS A 115 -8.35 20.92 -1.82
CA HIS A 115 -8.33 19.81 -2.75
C HIS A 115 -7.61 18.62 -2.13
N ALA A 116 -8.35 17.53 -1.87
CA ALA A 116 -7.76 16.27 -1.44
C ALA A 116 -7.36 15.42 -2.64
N THR A 117 -6.12 14.92 -2.62
CA THR A 117 -5.60 14.00 -3.65
C THR A 117 -4.97 12.76 -3.06
N PHE A 118 -5.26 11.60 -3.66
CA PHE A 118 -4.64 10.31 -3.42
C PHE A 118 -3.59 9.96 -4.50
N MET A 119 -3.08 10.97 -5.19
CA MET A 119 -2.01 10.81 -6.17
C MET A 119 -0.73 10.33 -5.46
N PRO A 120 -0.04 9.29 -5.94
CA PRO A 120 1.12 8.71 -5.26
C PRO A 120 2.28 9.70 -5.05
N LYS A 121 2.53 10.59 -6.01
CA LYS A 121 3.58 11.63 -5.94
C LYS A 121 3.06 12.93 -6.53
N PRO A 122 2.25 13.71 -5.78
CA PRO A 122 1.65 14.93 -6.31
C PRO A 122 2.61 16.11 -6.39
N LYS A 123 3.72 16.07 -5.64
CA LYS A 123 4.71 17.15 -5.57
C LYS A 123 6.13 16.61 -5.60
N ALA A 124 7.00 17.21 -6.38
CA ALA A 124 8.42 16.88 -6.43
C ALA A 124 9.13 17.34 -5.15
N GLY A 125 10.20 16.62 -4.78
CA GLY A 125 11.07 17.00 -3.65
C GLY A 125 10.52 16.69 -2.25
N VAL A 126 9.35 16.08 -2.12
CA VAL A 126 8.75 15.67 -0.83
C VAL A 126 8.30 14.20 -0.88
N ASN A 127 7.99 13.59 0.25
CA ASN A 127 7.45 12.24 0.29
C ASN A 127 6.14 12.13 -0.49
N GLY A 128 5.85 10.94 -1.01
CA GLY A 128 4.59 10.63 -1.69
C GLY A 128 3.63 9.86 -0.78
N SER A 129 2.41 9.64 -1.25
CA SER A 129 1.35 8.93 -0.51
C SER A 129 1.37 7.44 -0.77
N GLY A 130 1.61 6.66 0.29
CA GLY A 130 1.42 5.23 0.35
C GLY A 130 -0.01 4.85 0.74
N MET A 131 -0.29 3.57 0.60
CA MET A 131 -1.39 2.89 1.26
C MET A 131 -0.83 1.56 1.78
N HIS A 132 -0.26 1.59 2.98
CA HIS A 132 0.26 0.37 3.58
C HIS A 132 -0.88 -0.60 3.85
N ILE A 133 -0.63 -1.87 3.61
CA ILE A 133 -1.64 -2.92 3.79
C ILE A 133 -1.19 -3.84 4.90
N ASN A 134 -1.81 -3.70 6.08
CA ASN A 134 -1.67 -4.65 7.17
C ASN A 134 -2.54 -5.86 6.90
N MET A 135 -1.97 -7.06 6.98
CA MET A 135 -2.64 -8.30 6.60
C MET A 135 -2.46 -9.38 7.65
N SER A 136 -3.53 -10.12 7.90
CA SER A 136 -3.50 -11.37 8.66
C SER A 136 -4.54 -12.35 8.14
N LEU A 137 -4.45 -13.60 8.56
CA LEU A 137 -5.44 -14.63 8.32
C LEU A 137 -6.05 -15.08 9.65
N ALA A 138 -7.36 -15.30 9.66
CA ALA A 138 -8.06 -15.91 10.78
C ALA A 138 -8.61 -17.28 10.39
N ASP A 139 -8.69 -18.20 11.37
CA ASP A 139 -9.37 -19.47 11.20
C ASP A 139 -10.90 -19.33 11.36
N LYS A 140 -11.62 -20.44 11.25
CA LYS A 140 -13.07 -20.51 11.42
C LYS A 140 -13.57 -20.06 12.81
N ASP A 141 -12.70 -20.11 13.82
CA ASP A 141 -12.99 -19.67 15.18
C ASP A 141 -12.55 -18.20 15.42
N ASN A 142 -12.22 -17.48 14.34
CA ASN A 142 -11.74 -16.11 14.33
C ASN A 142 -10.42 -15.91 15.10
N ARG A 143 -9.57 -16.93 15.16
CA ARG A 143 -8.23 -16.84 15.76
C ARG A 143 -7.22 -16.48 14.71
N ASN A 144 -6.31 -15.58 15.04
CA ASN A 144 -5.23 -15.17 14.15
C ASN A 144 -4.24 -16.33 13.97
N VAL A 145 -4.15 -16.88 12.74
CA VAL A 145 -3.27 -18.02 12.41
C VAL A 145 -1.82 -17.60 12.13
N PHE A 146 -1.50 -16.31 12.17
CA PHE A 146 -0.12 -15.83 12.04
C PHE A 146 0.67 -15.92 13.35
N VAL A 147 0.02 -16.29 14.45
CA VAL A 147 0.63 -16.35 15.79
C VAL A 147 1.26 -17.70 16.04
N ASP A 148 2.50 -17.70 16.53
CA ASP A 148 3.16 -18.82 17.19
C ASP A 148 4.04 -18.27 18.32
N GLU A 149 3.63 -18.51 19.57
CA GLU A 149 4.36 -18.03 20.75
C GLU A 149 5.71 -18.74 20.97
N ALA A 150 5.94 -19.88 20.31
CA ALA A 150 7.20 -20.61 20.38
C ALA A 150 8.26 -20.06 19.40
N ASP A 151 7.83 -19.28 18.40
CA ASP A 151 8.73 -18.64 17.44
C ASP A 151 9.39 -17.39 18.05
N PRO A 152 10.70 -17.18 17.83
CA PRO A 152 11.40 -15.98 18.37
C PRO A 152 10.78 -14.62 17.97
N LEU A 153 10.15 -14.57 16.79
CA LEU A 153 9.44 -13.38 16.29
C LEU A 153 7.94 -13.44 16.54
N GLY A 154 7.43 -14.50 17.15
CA GLY A 154 6.00 -14.71 17.41
C GLY A 154 5.19 -15.01 16.14
N LEU A 155 5.82 -15.47 15.06
CA LEU A 155 5.22 -15.71 13.74
C LEU A 155 5.04 -17.21 13.51
N SER A 156 3.86 -17.61 13.08
CA SER A 156 3.60 -18.97 12.66
C SER A 156 4.23 -19.31 11.29
N ARG A 157 4.37 -20.59 11.01
CA ARG A 157 4.80 -21.04 9.69
C ARG A 157 3.89 -20.52 8.57
N VAL A 158 2.59 -20.40 8.84
CA VAL A 158 1.62 -19.84 7.89
C VAL A 158 1.95 -18.37 7.57
N ALA A 159 2.33 -17.56 8.57
CA ALA A 159 2.73 -16.18 8.36
C ALA A 159 3.98 -16.06 7.48
N TYR A 160 5.00 -16.88 7.75
CA TYR A 160 6.21 -16.92 6.93
C TYR A 160 5.93 -17.35 5.49
N GLN A 161 5.11 -18.38 5.28
CA GLN A 161 4.74 -18.84 3.95
C GLN A 161 3.91 -17.83 3.18
N PHE A 162 2.97 -17.16 3.85
CA PHE A 162 2.17 -16.10 3.26
C PHE A 162 3.03 -14.92 2.81
N MET A 163 3.94 -14.48 3.66
CA MET A 163 4.92 -13.44 3.35
C MET A 163 5.84 -13.84 2.19
N ALA A 164 6.35 -15.07 2.21
CA ALA A 164 7.19 -15.60 1.13
C ALA A 164 6.49 -15.57 -0.22
N GLY A 165 5.21 -15.95 -0.25
CA GLY A 165 4.40 -15.88 -1.47
C GLY A 165 4.25 -14.46 -2.00
N ILE A 166 4.02 -13.47 -1.12
CA ILE A 166 3.97 -12.07 -1.53
C ILE A 166 5.31 -11.61 -2.11
N LEU A 167 6.42 -11.87 -1.40
CA LEU A 167 7.76 -11.49 -1.87
C LEU A 167 8.12 -12.14 -3.21
N ASN A 168 7.70 -13.39 -3.43
CA ASN A 168 7.93 -14.12 -4.68
C ASN A 168 7.19 -13.49 -5.88
N HIS A 169 5.93 -13.07 -5.68
CA HIS A 169 5.08 -12.55 -6.74
C HIS A 169 5.05 -11.02 -6.84
N ILE A 170 5.74 -10.31 -5.94
CA ILE A 170 5.56 -8.86 -5.83
C ILE A 170 5.83 -8.10 -7.12
N LYS A 171 6.86 -8.49 -7.88
CA LYS A 171 7.18 -7.84 -9.16
C LYS A 171 6.05 -7.98 -10.18
N GLU A 172 5.41 -9.14 -10.22
CA GLU A 172 4.32 -9.46 -11.15
C GLU A 172 3.03 -8.72 -10.81
N ILE A 173 2.80 -8.48 -9.50
CA ILE A 173 1.61 -7.78 -8.99
C ILE A 173 1.83 -6.28 -8.78
N THR A 174 3.05 -5.76 -8.98
CA THR A 174 3.35 -4.34 -8.75
C THR A 174 2.42 -3.42 -9.52
N VAL A 175 2.09 -3.72 -10.76
CA VAL A 175 1.15 -2.88 -11.54
C VAL A 175 -0.27 -2.85 -10.95
N LEU A 176 -0.65 -3.81 -10.11
CA LEU A 176 -1.93 -3.84 -9.39
C LEU A 176 -1.86 -3.06 -8.08
N THR A 177 -0.69 -3.00 -7.43
CA THR A 177 -0.44 -2.28 -6.19
C THR A 177 0.08 -0.85 -6.41
N ASN A 178 0.62 -0.57 -7.60
CA ASN A 178 1.19 0.72 -8.01
C ASN A 178 0.77 1.01 -9.47
N PRO A 179 -0.50 1.41 -9.68
CA PRO A 179 -1.15 1.28 -10.99
C PRO A 179 -0.91 2.43 -11.97
N LEU A 180 -0.27 3.51 -11.56
CA LEU A 180 -0.12 4.71 -12.38
C LEU A 180 1.33 4.94 -12.79
N VAL A 181 1.55 5.66 -13.90
CA VAL A 181 2.88 6.21 -14.21
C VAL A 181 3.44 7.00 -13.02
N ASN A 182 2.59 7.74 -12.33
CA ASN A 182 2.95 8.52 -11.15
C ASN A 182 3.34 7.66 -9.94
N SER A 183 2.87 6.41 -9.84
CA SER A 183 3.26 5.47 -8.78
C SER A 183 4.78 5.26 -8.74
N TYR A 184 5.42 5.18 -9.90
CA TYR A 184 6.87 4.95 -10.03
C TYR A 184 7.70 6.21 -9.76
N LYS A 185 7.07 7.39 -9.71
CA LYS A 185 7.69 8.62 -9.18
C LYS A 185 7.71 8.67 -7.65
N ARG A 186 6.86 7.89 -6.98
CA ARG A 186 6.93 7.65 -5.54
C ARG A 186 7.97 6.57 -5.21
N LEU A 187 8.02 5.48 -5.98
CA LEU A 187 8.91 4.34 -5.77
C LEU A 187 10.35 4.64 -6.20
N VAL A 188 10.95 5.65 -5.59
CA VAL A 188 12.34 6.07 -5.82
C VAL A 188 13.09 6.19 -4.48
N PRO A 189 14.41 5.96 -4.47
CA PRO A 189 15.21 6.11 -3.25
C PRO A 189 15.13 7.52 -2.66
N GLY A 190 15.24 7.64 -1.33
CA GLY A 190 15.37 8.93 -0.64
C GLY A 190 14.06 9.58 -0.17
N TYR A 191 12.91 8.90 -0.33
CA TYR A 191 11.59 9.41 0.08
C TYR A 191 10.78 8.38 0.88
N ASP A 192 11.43 7.58 1.70
CA ASP A 192 10.84 6.53 2.56
C ASP A 192 9.92 5.51 1.84
N ALA A 193 9.90 5.52 0.51
CA ALA A 193 9.17 4.53 -0.27
C ALA A 193 9.96 3.21 -0.31
N PRO A 194 9.36 2.09 0.12
CA PRO A 194 10.02 0.80 0.13
C PRO A 194 10.09 0.24 -1.30
N ILE A 195 11.29 0.19 -1.86
CA ILE A 195 11.54 -0.32 -3.21
C ILE A 195 12.27 -1.65 -3.21
N TYR A 196 12.86 -2.04 -2.07
CA TYR A 196 13.70 -3.24 -1.95
C TYR A 196 12.89 -4.44 -1.48
N ILE A 197 12.98 -5.53 -2.24
CA ILE A 197 12.26 -6.79 -1.98
C ILE A 197 12.97 -7.53 -0.85
N ALA A 198 12.59 -7.18 0.36
CA ALA A 198 13.09 -7.71 1.61
C ALA A 198 11.99 -7.61 2.68
N TRP A 199 12.22 -8.23 3.82
CA TRP A 199 11.38 -8.09 5.00
C TRP A 199 12.21 -7.88 6.26
N SER A 200 11.60 -7.27 7.30
CA SER A 200 12.22 -7.09 8.60
C SER A 200 11.17 -7.12 9.72
N ALA A 201 11.57 -7.65 10.87
CA ALA A 201 10.83 -7.55 12.13
C ALA A 201 11.40 -6.50 13.09
N ALA A 202 12.47 -5.81 12.70
CA ALA A 202 13.04 -4.68 13.43
C ALA A 202 12.30 -3.37 13.11
N SER A 203 12.65 -2.29 13.83
CA SER A 203 12.15 -0.93 13.54
C SER A 203 12.77 -0.35 12.25
N ASN A 204 12.80 -1.14 11.20
CA ASN A 204 13.36 -0.80 9.89
C ASN A 204 12.21 -0.53 8.89
N ARG A 205 12.21 0.65 8.26
CA ARG A 205 11.19 1.07 7.28
C ARG A 205 11.65 0.87 5.82
N SER A 206 12.91 0.46 5.60
CA SER A 206 13.44 0.32 4.23
C SER A 206 13.00 -0.95 3.49
N PRO A 207 12.67 -2.10 4.14
CA PRO A 207 12.16 -3.27 3.45
C PRO A 207 10.72 -3.09 2.96
N LEU A 208 10.37 -3.87 1.95
CA LEU A 208 9.04 -3.93 1.37
C LEU A 208 7.98 -4.42 2.35
N ILE A 209 8.33 -5.43 3.17
CA ILE A 209 7.47 -5.99 4.21
C ILE A 209 8.09 -5.70 5.58
N ARG A 210 7.28 -5.11 6.45
CA ARG A 210 7.58 -4.94 7.86
C ARG A 210 6.68 -5.84 8.70
N ILE A 211 7.25 -6.41 9.77
CA ILE A 211 6.47 -7.09 10.80
C ILE A 211 6.33 -6.11 11.97
N PRO A 212 5.15 -5.51 12.19
CA PRO A 212 4.92 -4.61 13.32
C PRO A 212 5.23 -5.29 14.66
N SER A 213 5.55 -4.51 15.68
CA SER A 213 5.94 -5.03 17.01
C SER A 213 4.80 -5.70 17.79
N SER A 214 3.55 -5.38 17.49
CA SER A 214 2.37 -5.98 18.13
C SER A 214 2.29 -7.48 17.84
N ARG A 215 1.91 -8.25 18.86
CA ARG A 215 1.81 -9.72 18.80
C ARG A 215 0.44 -10.19 19.32
N GLY A 216 0.24 -11.50 19.36
CA GLY A 216 -1.04 -12.11 19.73
C GLY A 216 -2.09 -11.85 18.65
N SER A 217 -3.29 -11.46 19.04
CA SER A 217 -4.38 -11.14 18.08
C SER A 217 -3.98 -10.09 17.02
N ASN A 218 -3.01 -9.23 17.33
CA ASN A 218 -2.54 -8.15 16.48
C ASN A 218 -1.32 -8.52 15.62
N THR A 219 -0.88 -9.78 15.64
CA THR A 219 0.21 -10.26 14.77
C THR A 219 -0.19 -10.14 13.30
N ARG A 220 0.60 -9.41 12.52
CA ARG A 220 0.30 -9.12 11.12
C ARG A 220 1.57 -8.87 10.33
N ILE A 221 1.45 -8.88 9.04
CA ILE A 221 2.48 -8.41 8.11
C ILE A 221 1.99 -7.12 7.45
N GLU A 222 2.88 -6.17 7.23
CA GLU A 222 2.62 -4.89 6.59
C GLU A 222 3.35 -4.83 5.25
N LEU A 223 2.59 -4.78 4.15
CA LEU A 223 3.13 -4.50 2.82
C LEU A 223 3.11 -2.99 2.59
N ARG A 224 4.28 -2.41 2.34
CA ARG A 224 4.48 -0.95 2.34
C ARG A 224 4.54 -0.29 0.96
N CYS A 225 4.73 -1.07 -0.10
CA CYS A 225 4.85 -0.50 -1.45
C CYS A 225 3.54 0.00 -2.08
N PRO A 226 2.35 -0.53 -1.78
CA PRO A 226 1.12 -0.05 -2.42
C PRO A 226 0.92 1.44 -2.21
N ASP A 227 0.26 2.08 -3.16
CA ASP A 227 -0.11 3.49 -3.06
C ASP A 227 -1.62 3.71 -3.06
N SER A 228 -2.01 4.91 -2.64
CA SER A 228 -3.41 5.27 -2.47
C SER A 228 -4.22 5.37 -3.78
N ALA A 229 -3.58 5.24 -4.97
CA ALA A 229 -4.29 5.26 -6.26
C ALA A 229 -4.82 3.87 -6.70
N VAL A 230 -4.51 2.82 -5.95
CA VAL A 230 -4.92 1.45 -6.30
C VAL A 230 -6.44 1.29 -6.43
N ASN A 231 -6.81 0.29 -7.23
CA ASN A 231 -8.10 -0.34 -7.09
C ASN A 231 -8.02 -1.35 -5.93
N PRO A 232 -8.68 -1.10 -4.78
CA PRO A 232 -8.50 -1.93 -3.59
C PRO A 232 -8.92 -3.39 -3.81
N TYR A 233 -9.93 -3.64 -4.63
CA TYR A 233 -10.38 -5.01 -4.93
C TYR A 233 -9.30 -5.82 -5.65
N LEU A 234 -8.57 -5.20 -6.60
CA LEU A 234 -7.50 -5.86 -7.35
C LEU A 234 -6.24 -6.02 -6.49
N ALA A 235 -5.84 -4.97 -5.76
CA ALA A 235 -4.67 -5.00 -4.90
C ALA A 235 -4.81 -6.06 -3.80
N LEU A 236 -5.94 -6.08 -3.08
CA LEU A 236 -6.19 -7.07 -2.02
C LEU A 236 -6.31 -8.50 -2.56
N ALA A 237 -6.93 -8.67 -3.74
CA ALA A 237 -6.97 -9.98 -4.40
C ALA A 237 -5.58 -10.47 -4.79
N ALA A 238 -4.71 -9.58 -5.27
CA ALA A 238 -3.33 -9.91 -5.63
C ALA A 238 -2.50 -10.31 -4.40
N CYS A 239 -2.58 -9.52 -3.33
CA CYS A 239 -1.89 -9.83 -2.07
C CYS A 239 -2.35 -11.18 -1.48
N LEU A 240 -3.67 -11.39 -1.39
CA LEU A 240 -4.21 -12.65 -0.89
C LEU A 240 -3.80 -13.84 -1.76
N GLY A 241 -3.94 -13.71 -3.08
CA GLY A 241 -3.58 -14.79 -4.00
C GLY A 241 -2.12 -15.18 -3.91
N ALA A 242 -1.21 -14.19 -3.84
CA ALA A 242 0.22 -14.40 -3.66
C ALA A 242 0.52 -15.09 -2.31
N GLY A 243 -0.09 -14.61 -1.22
CA GLY A 243 0.07 -15.23 0.09
C GLY A 243 -0.44 -16.68 0.16
N LEU A 244 -1.61 -16.95 -0.43
CA LEU A 244 -2.15 -18.32 -0.49
C LEU A 244 -1.28 -19.25 -1.35
N ASP A 245 -0.67 -18.74 -2.41
CA ASP A 245 0.27 -19.51 -3.23
C ASP A 245 1.52 -19.87 -2.41
N GLY A 246 2.04 -18.95 -1.60
CA GLY A 246 3.12 -19.23 -0.66
C GLY A 246 2.78 -20.34 0.34
N ILE A 247 1.57 -20.34 0.90
CA ILE A 247 1.10 -21.37 1.82
C ILE A 247 0.97 -22.73 1.09
N ARG A 248 0.34 -22.78 -0.08
CA ARG A 248 0.14 -24.02 -0.85
C ARG A 248 1.46 -24.68 -1.23
N ASN A 249 2.43 -23.87 -1.64
CA ASN A 249 3.75 -24.34 -2.08
C ASN A 249 4.76 -24.40 -0.93
N GLN A 250 4.35 -24.15 0.31
CA GLN A 250 5.21 -24.17 1.50
C GLN A 250 6.49 -23.34 1.32
N MET A 251 6.35 -22.15 0.71
CA MET A 251 7.48 -21.26 0.44
C MET A 251 8.11 -20.77 1.74
N GLU A 252 9.43 -20.56 1.69
CA GLU A 252 10.17 -19.95 2.80
C GLU A 252 10.65 -18.54 2.37
N PRO A 253 10.51 -17.53 3.24
CA PRO A 253 11.00 -16.20 2.91
C PRO A 253 12.53 -16.17 2.93
N PRO A 254 13.16 -15.20 2.23
CA PRO A 254 14.59 -14.97 2.38
C PRO A 254 14.92 -14.56 3.83
N VAL A 255 16.21 -14.53 4.17
CA VAL A 255 16.68 -14.04 5.47
C VAL A 255 16.21 -12.57 5.66
N SER A 256 15.75 -12.24 6.89
CA SER A 256 15.36 -10.87 7.23
C SER A 256 16.53 -9.89 7.07
N VAL A 257 16.20 -8.64 6.72
CA VAL A 257 17.17 -7.58 6.58
C VAL A 257 16.85 -6.47 7.57
N ASP A 258 17.56 -6.46 8.70
CA ASP A 258 17.31 -5.51 9.79
C ASP A 258 18.14 -4.22 9.68
N ASP A 259 19.16 -4.23 8.82
CA ASP A 259 19.95 -3.05 8.48
C ASP A 259 19.16 -2.10 7.54
N ASN A 260 19.48 -0.81 7.59
CA ASN A 260 18.88 0.16 6.67
C ASN A 260 19.38 -0.06 5.24
N ILE A 261 18.52 -0.58 4.37
CA ILE A 261 18.85 -0.95 2.98
C ILE A 261 19.20 0.30 2.14
N TYR A 262 18.66 1.48 2.46
CA TYR A 262 18.97 2.71 1.73
C TYR A 262 20.43 3.14 1.85
N THR A 263 21.10 2.76 2.95
CA THR A 263 22.53 3.09 3.18
C THR A 263 23.49 2.05 2.63
N MET A 264 22.98 0.88 2.19
CA MET A 264 23.81 -0.17 1.59
C MET A 264 24.29 0.23 0.20
N THR A 265 25.50 -0.19 -0.12
CA THR A 265 26.02 -0.13 -1.50
C THR A 265 25.28 -1.11 -2.42
N GLU A 266 25.36 -0.91 -3.71
CA GLU A 266 24.79 -1.84 -4.70
C GLU A 266 25.39 -3.24 -4.58
N GLU A 267 26.69 -3.33 -4.33
CA GLU A 267 27.41 -4.59 -4.13
C GLU A 267 26.90 -5.35 -2.89
N GLU A 268 26.70 -4.67 -1.75
CA GLU A 268 26.13 -5.29 -0.54
C GLU A 268 24.72 -5.81 -0.77
N ARG A 269 23.87 -5.04 -1.46
CA ARG A 269 22.53 -5.50 -1.83
C ARG A 269 22.57 -6.74 -2.72
N ARG A 270 23.45 -6.74 -3.73
CA ARG A 270 23.62 -7.87 -4.64
C ARG A 270 24.11 -9.14 -3.91
N GLN A 271 25.07 -9.01 -2.99
CA GLN A 271 25.59 -10.14 -2.21
C GLN A 271 24.51 -10.75 -1.30
N ARG A 272 23.60 -9.92 -0.79
CA ARG A 272 22.45 -10.36 0.03
C ARG A 272 21.26 -10.83 -0.81
N GLY A 273 21.33 -10.79 -2.14
CA GLY A 273 20.25 -11.16 -3.04
C GLY A 273 19.03 -10.21 -3.00
N ILE A 274 19.21 -8.99 -2.48
CA ILE A 274 18.15 -7.99 -2.37
C ILE A 274 17.88 -7.43 -3.76
N GLN A 275 16.68 -7.69 -4.28
CA GLN A 275 16.18 -7.15 -5.53
C GLN A 275 15.33 -5.90 -5.25
N TRP A 276 14.93 -5.20 -6.31
CA TRP A 276 14.03 -4.05 -6.25
C TRP A 276 12.82 -4.21 -7.14
N LEU A 277 11.80 -3.40 -6.86
CA LEU A 277 10.58 -3.32 -7.66
C LEU A 277 10.87 -2.76 -9.05
N PRO A 278 9.99 -2.98 -10.04
CA PRO A 278 10.06 -2.29 -11.32
C PRO A 278 10.15 -0.77 -11.14
N GLU A 279 10.95 -0.11 -11.95
CA GLU A 279 11.19 1.35 -11.86
C GLU A 279 10.20 2.16 -12.70
N THR A 280 9.49 1.50 -13.61
CA THR A 280 8.52 2.14 -14.51
C THR A 280 7.24 1.32 -14.65
N LEU A 281 6.15 2.00 -15.03
CA LEU A 281 4.90 1.30 -15.39
C LEU A 281 5.12 0.32 -16.55
N GLY A 282 6.04 0.65 -17.48
CA GLY A 282 6.38 -0.23 -18.62
C GLY A 282 6.98 -1.55 -18.17
N GLU A 283 8.00 -1.51 -17.30
CA GLU A 283 8.62 -2.71 -16.73
C GLU A 283 7.62 -3.55 -15.94
N ALA A 284 6.80 -2.90 -15.11
CA ALA A 284 5.76 -3.59 -14.35
C ALA A 284 4.74 -4.28 -15.26
N LEU A 285 4.39 -3.67 -16.39
CA LEU A 285 3.51 -4.26 -17.40
C LEU A 285 4.14 -5.45 -18.13
N GLU A 286 5.43 -5.43 -18.40
CA GLU A 286 6.15 -6.57 -19.00
C GLU A 286 6.13 -7.77 -18.05
N LEU A 287 6.41 -7.55 -16.77
CA LEU A 287 6.35 -8.60 -15.74
C LEU A 287 4.94 -9.15 -15.56
N TYR A 288 3.93 -8.27 -15.51
CA TYR A 288 2.52 -8.66 -15.47
C TYR A 288 2.12 -9.52 -16.67
N ALA A 289 2.47 -9.08 -17.89
CA ALA A 289 2.09 -9.77 -19.13
C ALA A 289 2.72 -11.17 -19.25
N GLY A 290 3.91 -11.37 -18.66
CA GLY A 290 4.58 -12.66 -18.61
C GLY A 290 4.10 -13.59 -17.49
N SER A 291 3.23 -13.13 -16.60
CA SER A 291 2.84 -13.88 -15.39
C SER A 291 1.64 -14.79 -15.62
N ASN A 292 1.86 -16.10 -15.60
CA ASN A 292 0.78 -17.08 -15.55
C ASN A 292 0.02 -16.99 -14.22
N PHE A 293 0.72 -16.72 -13.12
CA PHE A 293 0.11 -16.55 -11.79
C PHE A 293 -0.95 -15.45 -11.80
N VAL A 294 -0.61 -14.25 -12.28
CA VAL A 294 -1.56 -13.12 -12.32
C VAL A 294 -2.71 -13.40 -13.28
N ARG A 295 -2.44 -14.05 -14.41
CA ARG A 295 -3.50 -14.43 -15.37
C ARG A 295 -4.50 -15.41 -14.75
N GLU A 296 -4.03 -16.43 -14.04
CA GLU A 296 -4.92 -17.37 -13.31
C GLU A 296 -5.68 -16.69 -12.16
N LEU A 297 -5.01 -15.78 -11.45
CA LEU A 297 -5.58 -14.99 -10.36
C LEU A 297 -6.79 -14.19 -10.84
N LEU A 298 -6.62 -13.38 -11.88
CA LEU A 298 -7.61 -12.44 -12.38
C LEU A 298 -8.60 -13.07 -13.37
N GLY A 299 -8.18 -14.13 -14.08
CA GLY A 299 -8.86 -14.67 -15.24
C GLY A 299 -8.62 -13.82 -16.49
N ASP A 300 -8.72 -14.45 -17.65
CA ASP A 300 -8.34 -13.87 -18.95
C ASP A 300 -8.97 -12.50 -19.21
N HIS A 301 -10.27 -12.35 -18.93
CA HIS A 301 -10.97 -11.10 -19.23
C HIS A 301 -10.36 -9.90 -18.50
N ILE A 302 -10.22 -9.98 -17.16
CA ILE A 302 -9.65 -8.88 -16.36
C ILE A 302 -8.18 -8.70 -16.71
N PHE A 303 -7.43 -9.80 -16.83
CA PHE A 303 -6.01 -9.77 -17.16
C PHE A 303 -5.74 -8.97 -18.44
N TYR A 304 -6.39 -9.30 -19.55
CA TYR A 304 -6.16 -8.62 -20.81
C TYR A 304 -6.72 -7.20 -20.84
N LYS A 305 -7.90 -6.95 -20.26
CA LYS A 305 -8.49 -5.60 -20.22
C LYS A 305 -7.69 -4.64 -19.35
N TYR A 306 -7.15 -5.11 -18.24
CA TYR A 306 -6.27 -4.32 -17.38
C TYR A 306 -4.96 -3.98 -18.12
N PHE A 307 -4.33 -4.98 -18.75
CA PHE A 307 -3.14 -4.77 -19.55
C PHE A 307 -3.36 -3.75 -20.68
N GLU A 308 -4.42 -3.90 -21.47
CA GLU A 308 -4.77 -2.97 -22.56
C GLU A 308 -4.88 -1.53 -22.04
N ALA A 309 -5.62 -1.32 -20.94
CA ALA A 309 -5.83 0.00 -20.37
C ALA A 309 -4.51 0.62 -19.87
N LYS A 310 -3.71 -0.14 -19.12
CA LYS A 310 -2.45 0.35 -18.56
C LYS A 310 -1.35 0.55 -19.61
N ASN A 311 -1.31 -0.30 -20.61
CA ASN A 311 -0.39 -0.14 -21.73
C ASN A 311 -0.74 1.10 -22.60
N ALA A 312 -2.02 1.42 -22.73
CA ALA A 312 -2.44 2.66 -23.39
C ALA A 312 -2.00 3.91 -22.59
N GLU A 313 -2.12 3.88 -21.26
CA GLU A 313 -1.61 4.93 -20.36
C GLU A 313 -0.09 5.11 -20.52
N TRP A 314 0.66 3.99 -20.47
CA TRP A 314 2.11 4.00 -20.63
C TRP A 314 2.56 4.55 -21.99
N LYS A 315 1.91 4.10 -23.09
CA LYS A 315 2.21 4.60 -24.44
C LYS A 315 1.95 6.10 -24.57
N LYS A 316 0.86 6.59 -23.98
CA LYS A 316 0.54 8.02 -23.98
C LYS A 316 1.60 8.81 -23.23
N PHE A 317 1.96 8.38 -22.01
CA PHE A 317 3.00 9.04 -21.21
C PHE A 317 4.35 9.10 -21.95
N ARG A 318 4.78 8.02 -22.62
CA ARG A 318 6.04 7.98 -23.36
C ARG A 318 6.09 8.94 -24.56
N ALA A 319 4.95 9.35 -25.08
CA ALA A 319 4.85 10.28 -26.21
C ALA A 319 4.66 11.73 -25.74
N GLU A 320 4.52 11.97 -24.43
CA GLU A 320 4.33 13.30 -23.88
C GLU A 320 5.67 14.01 -23.75
N VAL A 321 5.72 15.28 -24.20
CA VAL A 321 6.85 16.18 -23.99
C VAL A 321 6.50 17.07 -22.82
N THR A 322 7.36 17.13 -21.82
CA THR A 322 7.10 17.86 -20.56
C THR A 322 7.97 19.11 -20.45
N ASP A 323 7.60 20.04 -19.57
CA ASP A 323 8.37 21.26 -19.31
C ASP A 323 9.78 20.96 -18.74
N TRP A 324 10.05 19.73 -18.32
CA TRP A 324 11.36 19.31 -17.81
C TRP A 324 12.37 19.09 -18.93
N GLU A 325 11.95 18.69 -20.13
CA GLU A 325 12.81 18.45 -21.30
C GLU A 325 13.25 19.74 -21.97
#